data_642de65c48a02382251983db26abe9a4
#
_entry.id   642de65c48a02382251983db26abe9a4
#
_cell.length_a   1.000
_cell.length_b   1.000
_cell.length_c   1.000
_cell.angle_alpha   90.00
_cell.angle_beta   90.00
_cell.angle_gamma   90.00
#
_symmetry.space_group_name_H-M   'P 1'
#
loop_
_entity.id
_entity.type
_entity.pdbx_description
1 polymer ?
#
loop_
_entity_poly.entity_id
_entity_poly.type
_entity_poly.pdbx_seq_one_letter_code
_entity_poly.pdbx_strand_id
1 'polypeptide(L)'
;LSDPFFDTNILIDWLSGKPQAIAELSRYRRHRISRIVWTEILAGEPMETRRNVVQLLAPFEMFELDERIAAAAADIYSRDNMKLLDAYILATAQVNGAILITRNTKDFPAEMPGIRIPYSL
;
A
#
# COMPACT_ATOMS: atom_id res chain seq x y z
N LEU A 1 3.74 15.22 -10.32
CA LEU A 1 3.79 13.81 -9.96
C LEU A 1 2.56 13.43 -9.13
N SER A 2 2.00 12.28 -9.42
CA SER A 2 0.89 11.75 -8.62
C SER A 2 1.40 11.33 -7.25
N ASP A 3 0.57 11.52 -6.24
CA ASP A 3 0.87 11.02 -4.91
C ASP A 3 0.82 9.48 -4.90
N PRO A 4 1.73 8.84 -4.18
CA PRO A 4 1.85 7.40 -4.22
C PRO A 4 0.84 6.69 -3.32
N PHE A 5 0.70 5.38 -3.57
CA PHE A 5 0.05 4.46 -2.64
C PHE A 5 1.13 3.75 -1.83
N PHE A 6 0.83 3.42 -0.59
CA PHE A 6 1.77 2.73 0.30
C PHE A 6 1.28 1.32 0.59
N ASP A 7 2.20 0.37 0.48
CA ASP A 7 1.93 -1.02 0.86
C ASP A 7 1.93 -1.15 2.39
N THR A 8 1.34 -2.23 2.86
CA THR A 8 1.17 -2.53 4.28
C THR A 8 2.49 -2.46 5.05
N ASN A 9 3.57 -3.06 4.53
CA ASN A 9 4.85 -3.10 5.24
C ASN A 9 5.42 -1.71 5.52
N ILE A 10 5.28 -0.78 4.59
CA ILE A 10 5.76 0.60 4.76
C ILE A 10 4.99 1.29 5.89
N LEU A 11 3.67 1.12 5.91
CA LEU A 11 2.83 1.79 6.92
C LEU A 11 3.00 1.16 8.30
N ILE A 12 3.23 -0.15 8.37
CA ILE A 12 3.57 -0.80 9.63
C ILE A 12 4.89 -0.25 10.17
N ASP A 13 5.90 -0.09 9.28
CA ASP A 13 7.18 0.52 9.68
C ASP A 13 6.97 1.95 10.19
N TRP A 14 6.13 2.73 9.49
CA TRP A 14 5.81 4.10 9.88
C TRP A 14 5.12 4.15 11.24
N LEU A 15 4.12 3.28 11.46
CA LEU A 15 3.42 3.19 12.74
C LEU A 15 4.35 2.75 13.88
N SER A 16 5.38 1.98 13.56
CA SER A 16 6.39 1.53 14.52
C SER A 16 7.49 2.57 14.77
N GLY A 17 7.43 3.71 14.09
CA GLY A 17 8.40 4.78 14.27
C GLY A 17 9.73 4.56 13.55
N LYS A 18 9.79 3.71 12.54
CA LYS A 18 11.03 3.49 11.77
C LYS A 18 11.43 4.78 11.04
N PRO A 19 12.65 5.29 11.26
CA PRO A 19 13.07 6.55 10.64
C PRO A 19 12.99 6.53 9.11
N GLN A 20 13.31 5.39 8.50
CA GLN A 20 13.29 5.26 7.04
C GLN A 20 11.86 5.43 6.49
N ALA A 21 10.85 4.88 7.18
CA ALA A 21 9.46 5.02 6.77
C ALA A 21 8.96 6.45 6.98
N ILE A 22 9.33 7.05 8.11
CA ILE A 22 8.97 8.46 8.40
C ILE A 22 9.55 9.37 7.32
N ALA A 23 10.82 9.16 6.95
CA ALA A 23 11.47 9.94 5.92
C ALA A 23 10.79 9.75 4.55
N GLU A 24 10.40 8.51 4.24
CA GLU A 24 9.76 8.24 2.96
C GLU A 24 8.38 8.92 2.86
N LEU A 25 7.55 8.81 3.87
CA LEU A 25 6.24 9.45 3.86
C LEU A 25 6.36 10.98 3.79
N SER A 26 7.37 11.55 4.45
CA SER A 26 7.55 13.00 4.46
C SER A 26 7.92 13.59 3.09
N ARG A 27 8.30 12.76 2.11
CA ARG A 27 8.61 13.20 0.75
C ARG A 27 7.37 13.63 -0.03
N TYR A 28 6.17 13.24 0.42
CA TYR A 28 4.92 13.42 -0.34
C TYR A 28 3.94 14.25 0.44
N ARG A 29 3.19 15.07 -0.29
CA ARG A 29 2.19 15.94 0.34
C ARG A 29 0.96 15.16 0.78
N ARG A 30 0.59 14.14 0.00
CA ARG A 30 -0.61 13.34 0.24
C ARG A 30 -0.23 11.88 0.27
N HIS A 31 -0.89 11.14 1.13
CA HIS A 31 -0.62 9.72 1.30
C HIS A 31 -1.89 8.95 0.98
N ARG A 32 -1.79 8.03 0.03
CA ARG A 32 -2.92 7.24 -0.43
C ARG A 32 -2.80 5.81 0.05
N ILE A 33 -3.95 5.24 0.40
CA ILE A 33 -4.02 3.88 0.93
C ILE A 33 -5.21 3.16 0.33
N SER A 34 -5.02 1.90 -0.07
CA SER A 34 -6.13 1.06 -0.48
C SER A 34 -6.86 0.49 0.73
N ARG A 35 -8.14 0.18 0.57
CA ARG A 35 -8.90 -0.48 1.64
C ARG A 35 -8.29 -1.82 2.03
N ILE A 36 -7.67 -2.54 1.11
CA ILE A 36 -6.99 -3.80 1.41
C ILE A 36 -5.83 -3.58 2.40
N VAL A 37 -4.98 -2.57 2.15
CA VAL A 37 -3.86 -2.25 3.04
C VAL A 37 -4.37 -1.84 4.42
N TRP A 38 -5.39 -1.00 4.47
CA TRP A 38 -6.05 -0.62 5.72
C TRP A 38 -6.50 -1.85 6.51
N THR A 39 -7.13 -2.80 5.82
CA THR A 39 -7.63 -4.03 6.43
C THR A 39 -6.47 -4.88 6.97
N GLU A 40 -5.41 -5.03 6.19
CA GLU A 40 -4.24 -5.82 6.61
C GLU A 40 -3.59 -5.23 7.86
N ILE A 41 -3.46 -3.91 7.91
CA ILE A 41 -2.89 -3.23 9.09
C ILE A 41 -3.75 -3.52 10.33
N LEU A 42 -5.07 -3.34 10.22
CA LEU A 42 -5.95 -3.56 11.36
C LEU A 42 -6.03 -5.03 11.76
N ALA A 43 -5.99 -5.94 10.79
CA ALA A 43 -6.01 -7.37 11.07
C ALA A 43 -4.80 -7.82 11.89
N GLY A 44 -3.65 -7.17 11.69
CA GLY A 44 -2.45 -7.45 12.45
C GLY A 44 -2.36 -6.72 13.78
N GLU A 45 -3.32 -5.85 14.09
CA GLU A 45 -3.29 -5.02 15.29
C GLU A 45 -4.17 -5.61 16.39
N PRO A 46 -3.71 -5.64 17.67
CA PRO A 46 -4.56 -6.06 18.77
C PRO A 46 -5.83 -5.22 18.85
N MET A 47 -6.94 -5.84 19.26
CA MET A 47 -8.23 -5.17 19.36
C MET A 47 -8.16 -3.87 20.19
N GLU A 48 -7.36 -3.90 21.25
CA GLU A 48 -7.26 -2.79 22.20
C GLU A 48 -6.69 -1.52 21.57
N THR A 49 -5.85 -1.66 20.55
CA THR A 49 -5.16 -0.54 19.92
C THR A 49 -5.67 -0.21 18.52
N ARG A 50 -6.61 -1.00 17.97
CA ARG A 50 -7.15 -0.76 16.62
C ARG A 50 -7.70 0.64 16.45
N ARG A 51 -8.43 1.13 17.45
CA ARG A 51 -9.02 2.46 17.38
C ARG A 51 -7.96 3.55 17.19
N ASN A 52 -6.85 3.43 17.90
CA ASN A 52 -5.75 4.37 17.77
C ASN A 52 -5.14 4.33 16.36
N VAL A 53 -4.98 3.14 15.81
CA VAL A 53 -4.44 2.97 14.46
C VAL A 53 -5.40 3.55 13.42
N VAL A 54 -6.70 3.32 13.56
CA VAL A 54 -7.71 3.93 12.67
C VAL A 54 -7.58 5.44 12.67
N GLN A 55 -7.38 6.06 13.85
CA GLN A 55 -7.21 7.50 13.95
C GLN A 55 -5.92 7.98 13.29
N LEU A 56 -4.84 7.23 13.42
CA LEU A 56 -3.57 7.57 12.78
C LEU A 56 -3.66 7.46 11.24
N LEU A 57 -4.49 6.57 10.73
CA LEU A 57 -4.69 6.40 9.29
C LEU A 57 -5.76 7.33 8.72
N ALA A 58 -6.55 8.01 9.59
CA ALA A 58 -7.65 8.86 9.13
C ALA A 58 -7.24 9.96 8.15
N PRO A 59 -6.04 10.60 8.29
CA PRO A 59 -5.62 11.62 7.33
C PRO A 59 -5.23 11.07 5.96
N PHE A 60 -5.03 9.77 5.83
CA PHE A 60 -4.69 9.16 4.54
C PHE A 60 -5.90 9.18 3.61
N GLU A 61 -5.65 9.39 2.33
CA GLU A 61 -6.69 9.34 1.32
C GLU A 61 -7.03 7.87 1.01
N MET A 62 -8.24 7.45 1.41
CA MET A 62 -8.68 6.06 1.28
C MET A 62 -9.30 5.80 -0.09
N PHE A 63 -8.88 4.70 -0.71
CA PHE A 63 -9.44 4.25 -1.98
C PHE A 63 -10.16 2.91 -1.78
N GLU A 64 -11.47 2.94 -1.99
CA GLU A 64 -12.30 1.74 -1.90
C GLU A 64 -12.13 0.87 -3.12
N LEU A 65 -12.44 -0.42 -2.99
CA LEU A 65 -12.44 -1.35 -4.11
C LEU A 65 -13.67 -1.09 -4.97
N ASP A 66 -13.45 -0.89 -6.26
CA ASP A 66 -14.55 -0.74 -7.20
C ASP A 66 -14.38 -1.76 -8.33
N GLU A 67 -15.33 -1.76 -9.28
CA GLU A 67 -15.31 -2.72 -10.38
C GLU A 67 -14.08 -2.56 -11.26
N ARG A 68 -13.62 -1.34 -11.50
CA ARG A 68 -12.42 -1.06 -12.30
C ARG A 68 -11.19 -1.64 -11.67
N ILE A 69 -11.03 -1.45 -10.37
CA ILE A 69 -9.90 -1.98 -9.61
C ILE A 69 -9.98 -3.51 -9.59
N ALA A 70 -11.16 -4.08 -9.37
CA ALA A 70 -11.36 -5.52 -9.35
C ALA A 70 -11.00 -6.16 -10.70
N ALA A 71 -11.41 -5.55 -11.80
CA ALA A 71 -11.08 -6.05 -13.13
C ALA A 71 -9.58 -6.00 -13.40
N ALA A 72 -8.92 -4.90 -13.03
CA ALA A 72 -7.47 -4.78 -13.17
C ALA A 72 -6.73 -5.80 -12.29
N ALA A 73 -7.23 -6.03 -11.07
CA ALA A 73 -6.64 -7.03 -10.18
C ALA A 73 -6.76 -8.44 -10.76
N ALA A 74 -7.89 -8.76 -11.38
CA ALA A 74 -8.08 -10.05 -12.03
C ALA A 74 -7.05 -10.27 -13.16
N ASP A 75 -6.82 -9.23 -13.96
CA ASP A 75 -5.83 -9.29 -15.05
C ASP A 75 -4.41 -9.50 -14.51
N ILE A 76 -4.04 -8.74 -13.48
CA ILE A 76 -2.72 -8.87 -12.85
C ILE A 76 -2.55 -10.25 -12.25
N TYR A 77 -3.54 -10.74 -11.54
CA TYR A 77 -3.52 -12.05 -10.91
C TYR A 77 -3.29 -13.16 -11.94
N SER A 78 -4.02 -13.10 -13.06
CA SER A 78 -3.93 -14.12 -14.10
C SER A 78 -2.61 -14.07 -14.86
N ARG A 79 -2.10 -12.84 -15.13
CA ARG A 79 -0.90 -12.65 -15.95
C ARG A 79 0.39 -12.87 -15.17
N ASP A 80 0.46 -12.34 -13.97
CA ASP A 80 1.71 -12.24 -13.21
C ASP A 80 1.86 -13.30 -12.12
N ASN A 81 0.88 -14.18 -11.97
CA ASN A 81 0.88 -15.22 -10.93
C ASN A 81 1.11 -14.63 -9.53
N MET A 82 0.53 -13.47 -9.29
CA MET A 82 0.65 -12.73 -8.04
C MET A 82 -0.44 -13.19 -7.06
N LYS A 83 -0.18 -13.07 -5.75
CA LYS A 83 -1.23 -13.30 -4.76
C LYS A 83 -2.38 -12.33 -4.97
N LEU A 84 -3.62 -12.79 -4.72
CA LEU A 84 -4.81 -12.01 -5.05
C LEU A 84 -4.84 -10.66 -4.34
N LEU A 85 -4.54 -10.62 -3.04
CA LEU A 85 -4.55 -9.36 -2.29
C LEU A 85 -3.47 -8.40 -2.79
N ASP A 86 -2.29 -8.92 -3.15
CA ASP A 86 -1.22 -8.10 -3.74
C ASP A 86 -1.66 -7.54 -5.09
N ALA A 87 -2.38 -8.35 -5.88
CA ALA A 87 -2.93 -7.89 -7.15
C ALA A 87 -3.91 -6.73 -6.95
N TYR A 88 -4.76 -6.79 -5.93
CA TYR A 88 -5.66 -5.69 -5.59
C TYR A 88 -4.90 -4.43 -5.19
N ILE A 89 -3.85 -4.58 -4.39
CA ILE A 89 -3.03 -3.44 -3.93
C ILE A 89 -2.37 -2.76 -5.14
N LEU A 90 -1.75 -3.55 -6.01
CA LEU A 90 -1.11 -3.02 -7.20
C LEU A 90 -2.13 -2.39 -8.16
N ALA A 91 -3.26 -3.06 -8.38
CA ALA A 91 -4.31 -2.56 -9.26
C ALA A 91 -4.84 -1.20 -8.80
N THR A 92 -5.00 -1.01 -7.49
CA THR A 92 -5.47 0.26 -6.95
C THR A 92 -4.54 1.40 -7.35
N ALA A 93 -3.23 1.18 -7.25
CA ALA A 93 -2.24 2.17 -7.66
C ALA A 93 -2.29 2.40 -9.17
N GLN A 94 -2.29 1.32 -9.97
CA GLN A 94 -2.24 1.43 -11.43
C GLN A 94 -3.47 2.12 -12.01
N VAL A 95 -4.67 1.78 -11.54
CA VAL A 95 -5.92 2.38 -12.00
C VAL A 95 -5.93 3.89 -11.73
N ASN A 96 -5.27 4.30 -10.67
CA ASN A 96 -5.18 5.72 -10.28
C ASN A 96 -3.94 6.42 -10.83
N GLY A 97 -3.19 5.78 -11.74
CA GLY A 97 -2.03 6.38 -12.37
C GLY A 97 -0.90 6.70 -11.41
N ALA A 98 -0.77 5.95 -10.32
CA ALA A 98 0.19 6.21 -9.26
C ALA A 98 1.13 5.04 -9.08
N ILE A 99 2.27 5.30 -8.43
CA ILE A 99 3.20 4.24 -8.05
C ILE A 99 2.79 3.62 -6.72
N LEU A 100 3.22 2.39 -6.50
CA LEU A 100 3.11 1.70 -5.23
C LEU A 100 4.47 1.69 -4.56
N ILE A 101 4.53 2.16 -3.33
CA ILE A 101 5.74 2.14 -2.50
C ILE A 101 5.66 0.93 -1.58
N THR A 102 6.63 0.04 -1.71
CA THR A 102 6.70 -1.21 -0.96
C THR A 102 8.15 -1.60 -0.72
N ARG A 103 8.42 -2.40 0.32
CA ARG A 103 9.73 -3.04 0.45
C ARG A 103 9.65 -4.57 0.30
N ASN A 104 8.51 -5.06 -0.14
CA ASN A 104 8.29 -6.49 -0.38
C ASN A 104 8.76 -6.86 -1.79
N THR A 105 10.06 -7.05 -1.96
CA THR A 105 10.65 -7.37 -3.27
C THR A 105 10.35 -8.80 -3.72
N LYS A 106 9.89 -9.65 -2.81
CA LYS A 106 9.52 -11.02 -3.15
C LYS A 106 8.25 -11.05 -4.00
N ASP A 107 7.23 -10.29 -3.61
CA ASP A 107 5.94 -10.26 -4.31
C ASP A 107 5.87 -9.13 -5.34
N PHE A 108 6.64 -8.04 -5.14
CA PHE A 108 6.71 -6.90 -6.07
C PHE A 108 8.16 -6.68 -6.47
N PRO A 109 8.65 -7.35 -7.51
CA PRO A 109 10.04 -7.16 -7.95
C PRO A 109 10.36 -5.70 -8.24
N ALA A 110 11.56 -5.27 -7.85
CA ALA A 110 11.96 -3.85 -7.96
C ALA A 110 11.90 -3.32 -9.39
N GLU A 111 12.14 -4.19 -10.38
CA GLU A 111 12.10 -3.83 -11.81
C GLU A 111 10.69 -3.74 -12.37
N MET A 112 9.66 -4.14 -11.61
CA MET A 112 8.28 -4.06 -12.07
C MET A 112 7.87 -2.60 -12.26
N PRO A 113 7.26 -2.23 -13.40
CA PRO A 113 6.80 -0.86 -13.60
C PRO A 113 5.83 -0.41 -12.53
N GLY A 114 5.98 0.83 -12.06
CA GLY A 114 5.09 1.40 -11.05
C GLY A 114 5.41 1.01 -9.63
N ILE A 115 6.53 0.35 -9.38
CA ILE A 115 6.98 -0.04 -8.04
C ILE A 115 8.17 0.83 -7.64
N ARG A 116 8.16 1.30 -6.39
CA ARG A 116 9.31 1.94 -5.77
C ARG A 116 9.65 1.20 -4.49
N ILE A 117 10.92 0.81 -4.38
CA ILE A 117 11.47 0.20 -3.17
C ILE A 117 12.30 1.29 -2.48
N PRO A 118 11.80 1.96 -1.43
CA PRO A 118 12.46 3.14 -0.88
C PRO A 118 13.64 2.83 0.03
N TYR A 119 13.63 1.67 0.66
CA TYR A 119 14.68 1.24 1.60
C TYR A 119 14.55 -0.25 1.86
N SER A 120 15.57 -0.82 2.48
CA SER A 120 15.52 -2.17 3.05
C SER A 120 15.89 -2.11 4.53
N LEU A 121 15.40 -3.05 5.28
CA LEU A 121 15.70 -3.14 6.70
C LEU A 121 16.57 -4.36 7.01
#